data_aa61988188e3a1087d9dc3d9c93e1413
#
_entry.id   aa61988188e3a1087d9dc3d9c93e1413
#
_cell.length_a   1.000
_cell.length_b   1.000
_cell.length_c   1.000
_cell.angle_alpha   90.00
_cell.angle_beta   90.00
_cell.angle_gamma   90.00
#
_symmetry.space_group_name_H-M   'P 1'
#
loop_
_entity.id
_entity.type
_entity.pdbx_description
1 polymer ?
#
loop_
_entity_poly.entity_id
_entity_poly.type
_entity_poly.pdbx_seq_one_letter_code
_entity_poly.pdbx_strand_id
1 'polypeptide(L)'
;MKPSVRARSRAIRDCAAWITQRMDVNEPWQYDLAATLCLIGCITLPEEIFKAAYAGETVFPEEDAMFRAHPETAARLLKNLPRLEPIAEMIRLQQTPDADPSSSPDVRLGARMLFLAMELDRRLYRGIAFRNALQQIKAMRTAFDPAMLAALDSYSPTSADYHRQVLPIKQLFAGMVLEGDVVGASTGLLIFRKGTALSDAWIERLANFSKTQGVAEPLSVLVPGAASVPVFRRPFRRVSGTKSDSKP
;
A
#
# COMPACT_ATOMS: atom_id res chain seq x y z
N MET A 1 -3.35 -11.58 5.01
CA MET A 1 -2.57 -10.32 5.10
C MET A 1 -3.54 -9.19 5.39
N LYS A 2 -3.18 -8.31 6.34
CA LYS A 2 -4.02 -7.18 6.78
C LYS A 2 -4.32 -6.22 5.64
N PRO A 3 -5.50 -5.55 5.61
CA PRO A 3 -5.88 -4.68 4.50
C PRO A 3 -4.89 -3.55 4.22
N SER A 4 -4.39 -2.91 5.28
CA SER A 4 -3.40 -1.82 5.18
C SER A 4 -2.08 -2.29 4.57
N VAL A 5 -1.53 -3.43 5.03
CA VAL A 5 -0.30 -4.02 4.49
C VAL A 5 -0.47 -4.40 3.02
N ARG A 6 -1.62 -5.00 2.66
CA ARG A 6 -1.91 -5.37 1.27
C ARG A 6 -1.96 -4.15 0.35
N ALA A 7 -2.63 -3.09 0.79
CA ALA A 7 -2.74 -1.86 -0.01
C ALA A 7 -1.36 -1.24 -0.27
N ARG A 8 -0.49 -1.20 0.75
CA ARG A 8 0.87 -0.66 0.61
C ARG A 8 1.76 -1.56 -0.25
N SER A 9 1.74 -2.89 -0.04
CA SER A 9 2.47 -3.82 -0.91
C SER A 9 2.09 -3.65 -2.38
N ARG A 10 0.80 -3.43 -2.66
CA ARG A 10 0.33 -3.19 -4.03
C ARG A 10 0.89 -1.89 -4.61
N ALA A 11 0.80 -0.78 -3.87
CA ALA A 11 1.32 0.51 -4.33
C ALA A 11 2.83 0.46 -4.58
N ILE A 12 3.59 -0.20 -3.70
CA ILE A 12 5.03 -0.42 -3.87
C ILE A 12 5.31 -1.26 -5.11
N ARG A 13 4.58 -2.36 -5.30
CA ARG A 13 4.72 -3.22 -6.48
C ARG A 13 4.45 -2.45 -7.77
N ASP A 14 3.37 -1.68 -7.82
CA ASP A 14 2.98 -0.95 -9.03
C ASP A 14 4.04 0.12 -9.39
N CYS A 15 4.63 0.78 -8.39
CA CYS A 15 5.76 1.68 -8.58
C CYS A 15 7.02 0.94 -9.06
N ALA A 16 7.38 -0.17 -8.41
CA ALA A 16 8.54 -0.97 -8.79
C ALA A 16 8.41 -1.54 -10.20
N ALA A 17 7.24 -2.08 -10.56
CA ALA A 17 6.96 -2.57 -11.91
C ALA A 17 7.08 -1.47 -12.97
N TRP A 18 6.61 -0.24 -12.67
CA TRP A 18 6.78 0.91 -13.56
C TRP A 18 8.25 1.25 -13.81
N ILE A 19 9.08 1.21 -12.77
CA ILE A 19 10.53 1.44 -12.87
C ILE A 19 11.17 0.32 -13.67
N THR A 20 10.89 -0.94 -13.32
CA THR A 20 11.45 -2.14 -13.97
C THR A 20 11.20 -2.15 -15.47
N GLN A 21 10.01 -1.78 -15.92
CA GLN A 21 9.65 -1.70 -17.33
C GLN A 21 10.46 -0.65 -18.14
N ARG A 22 11.08 0.31 -17.47
CA ARG A 22 11.85 1.41 -18.07
C ARG A 22 13.34 1.27 -17.89
N MET A 23 13.76 0.23 -17.21
CA MET A 23 15.15 -0.12 -17.00
C MET A 23 15.42 -1.46 -17.68
N ASP A 24 16.62 -1.59 -18.23
CA ASP A 24 17.10 -2.87 -18.75
C ASP A 24 17.62 -3.70 -17.57
N VAL A 25 16.75 -4.57 -17.04
CA VAL A 25 17.07 -5.40 -15.89
C VAL A 25 17.03 -6.88 -16.25
N ASN A 26 17.93 -7.66 -15.67
CA ASN A 26 17.88 -9.10 -15.76
C ASN A 26 16.74 -9.64 -14.89
N GLU A 27 16.08 -10.71 -15.34
CA GLU A 27 15.08 -11.43 -14.56
C GLU A 27 13.99 -10.49 -13.95
N PRO A 28 13.22 -9.72 -14.74
CA PRO A 28 12.26 -8.72 -14.23
C PRO A 28 11.27 -9.27 -13.19
N TRP A 29 10.94 -10.54 -13.28
CA TRP A 29 10.05 -11.21 -12.34
C TRP A 29 10.57 -11.22 -10.89
N GLN A 30 11.89 -11.17 -10.68
CA GLN A 30 12.47 -11.14 -9.35
C GLN A 30 12.15 -9.82 -8.64
N TYR A 31 12.22 -8.70 -9.36
CA TYR A 31 11.90 -7.36 -8.85
C TYR A 31 10.41 -7.23 -8.54
N ASP A 32 9.53 -7.74 -9.43
CA ASP A 32 8.09 -7.74 -9.20
C ASP A 32 7.70 -8.58 -7.98
N LEU A 33 8.30 -9.77 -7.85
CA LEU A 33 8.05 -10.64 -6.71
C LEU A 33 8.62 -10.05 -5.40
N ALA A 34 9.82 -9.46 -5.44
CA ALA A 34 10.41 -8.78 -4.30
C ALA A 34 9.49 -7.64 -3.81
N ALA A 35 8.99 -6.81 -4.72
CA ALA A 35 8.06 -5.73 -4.40
C ALA A 35 6.71 -6.23 -3.87
N THR A 36 6.23 -7.36 -4.37
CA THR A 36 5.00 -8.00 -3.88
C THR A 36 5.16 -8.49 -2.44
N LEU A 37 6.33 -9.01 -2.09
CA LEU A 37 6.61 -9.64 -0.80
C LEU A 37 7.33 -8.72 0.20
N CYS A 38 7.71 -7.51 -0.17
CA CYS A 38 8.54 -6.60 0.64
C CYS A 38 7.98 -6.33 2.05
N LEU A 39 6.67 -6.34 2.22
CA LEU A 39 6.00 -6.13 3.51
C LEU A 39 5.49 -7.43 4.15
N ILE A 40 5.85 -8.62 3.64
CA ILE A 40 5.35 -9.88 4.20
C ILE A 40 5.79 -10.07 5.66
N GLY A 41 6.94 -9.53 6.04
CA GLY A 41 7.42 -9.55 7.43
C GLY A 41 6.55 -8.73 8.40
N CYS A 42 5.70 -7.84 7.88
CA CYS A 42 4.74 -7.07 8.70
C CYS A 42 3.48 -7.86 9.05
N ILE A 43 3.33 -9.12 8.60
CA ILE A 43 2.10 -9.90 8.82
C ILE A 43 1.82 -10.14 10.32
N THR A 44 2.85 -10.22 11.13
CA THR A 44 2.77 -10.45 12.58
C THR A 44 2.53 -9.16 13.38
N LEU A 45 2.82 -7.99 12.80
CA LEU A 45 2.63 -6.70 13.50
C LEU A 45 1.15 -6.40 13.67
N PRO A 46 0.70 -5.85 14.83
CA PRO A 46 -0.60 -5.22 14.96
C PRO A 46 -0.84 -4.17 13.88
N GLU A 47 -2.09 -4.01 13.41
CA GLU A 47 -2.39 -3.11 12.30
C GLU A 47 -2.13 -1.65 12.66
N GLU A 48 -2.41 -1.26 13.89
CA GLU A 48 -2.20 0.08 14.43
C GLU A 48 -0.71 0.43 14.45
N ILE A 49 0.14 -0.50 14.93
CA ILE A 49 1.60 -0.33 14.94
C ILE A 49 2.11 -0.19 13.50
N PHE A 50 1.63 -1.04 12.59
CA PHE A 50 2.02 -0.91 11.18
C PHE A 50 1.66 0.46 10.61
N LYS A 51 0.42 0.92 10.82
CA LYS A 51 -0.05 2.22 10.30
C LYS A 51 0.76 3.38 10.85
N ALA A 52 0.96 3.43 12.18
CA ALA A 52 1.70 4.51 12.84
C ALA A 52 3.18 4.52 12.39
N ALA A 53 3.87 3.38 12.47
CA ALA A 53 5.27 3.28 12.06
C ALA A 53 5.46 3.56 10.55
N TYR A 54 4.54 3.09 9.72
CA TYR A 54 4.57 3.36 8.28
C TYR A 54 4.34 4.84 7.96
N ALA A 55 3.43 5.49 8.67
CA ALA A 55 3.24 6.93 8.61
C ALA A 55 4.44 7.74 9.17
N GLY A 56 5.33 7.10 9.94
CA GLY A 56 6.42 7.77 10.64
C GLY A 56 5.92 8.59 11.82
N GLU A 57 4.81 8.19 12.42
CA GLU A 57 4.30 8.71 13.66
C GLU A 57 5.15 8.18 14.83
N THR A 58 5.09 8.86 15.97
CA THR A 58 5.79 8.40 17.17
C THR A 58 5.14 7.13 17.69
N VAL A 59 5.92 6.06 17.75
CA VAL A 59 5.57 4.78 18.34
C VAL A 59 6.54 4.47 19.47
N PHE A 60 6.23 3.49 20.31
CA PHE A 60 7.17 3.06 21.35
C PHE A 60 8.43 2.45 20.71
N PRO A 61 9.60 2.57 21.37
CA PRO A 61 10.87 2.06 20.81
C PRO A 61 10.81 0.58 20.42
N GLU A 62 10.11 -0.24 21.18
CA GLU A 62 9.92 -1.66 20.91
C GLU A 62 9.08 -1.89 19.66
N GLU A 63 8.04 -1.09 19.45
CA GLU A 63 7.17 -1.16 18.28
C GLU A 63 7.90 -0.71 17.01
N ASP A 64 8.72 0.34 17.12
CA ASP A 64 9.58 0.78 16.01
C ASP A 64 10.62 -0.29 15.67
N ALA A 65 11.22 -0.91 16.68
CA ALA A 65 12.16 -2.03 16.47
C ALA A 65 11.47 -3.22 15.78
N MET A 66 10.26 -3.57 16.17
CA MET A 66 9.45 -4.62 15.52
C MET A 66 9.18 -4.27 14.04
N PHE A 67 8.81 -3.01 13.77
CA PHE A 67 8.57 -2.58 12.40
C PHE A 67 9.87 -2.59 11.59
N ARG A 68 10.99 -2.09 12.12
CA ARG A 68 12.29 -2.10 11.44
C ARG A 68 12.82 -3.49 11.17
N ALA A 69 12.44 -4.48 11.96
CA ALA A 69 12.87 -5.87 11.77
C ALA A 69 12.09 -6.62 10.67
N HIS A 70 11.06 -5.99 10.05
CA HIS A 70 10.25 -6.70 9.06
C HIS A 70 11.01 -7.19 7.82
N PRO A 71 12.06 -6.50 7.31
CA PRO A 71 12.82 -7.00 6.17
C PRO A 71 13.54 -8.31 6.50
N GLU A 72 14.16 -8.38 7.65
CA GLU A 72 14.85 -9.58 8.13
C GLU A 72 13.87 -10.75 8.37
N THR A 73 12.69 -10.42 8.91
CA THR A 73 11.62 -11.40 9.10
C THR A 73 11.12 -11.94 7.76
N ALA A 74 10.93 -11.08 6.77
CA ALA A 74 10.55 -11.48 5.41
C ALA A 74 11.63 -12.37 4.77
N ALA A 75 12.90 -11.98 4.85
CA ALA A 75 14.01 -12.75 4.32
C ALA A 75 14.07 -14.16 4.93
N ARG A 76 13.87 -14.30 6.24
CA ARG A 76 13.84 -15.63 6.90
C ARG A 76 12.69 -16.51 6.40
N LEU A 77 11.53 -15.93 6.11
CA LEU A 77 10.39 -16.68 5.56
C LEU A 77 10.68 -17.20 4.15
N LEU A 78 11.48 -16.47 3.37
CA LEU A 78 11.77 -16.80 1.99
C LEU A 78 13.05 -17.64 1.81
N LYS A 79 13.97 -17.62 2.77
CA LYS A 79 15.30 -18.23 2.70
C LYS A 79 15.31 -19.72 2.30
N ASN A 80 14.28 -20.46 2.70
CA ASN A 80 14.20 -21.90 2.45
C ASN A 80 13.43 -22.25 1.18
N LEU A 81 12.99 -21.25 0.41
CA LEU A 81 12.27 -21.47 -0.84
C LEU A 81 13.26 -21.43 -2.01
N PRO A 82 13.44 -22.53 -2.75
CA PRO A 82 14.39 -22.59 -3.86
C PRO A 82 14.14 -21.47 -4.86
N ARG A 83 15.22 -20.88 -5.37
CA ARG A 83 15.23 -19.79 -6.37
C ARG A 83 14.73 -18.43 -5.87
N LEU A 84 14.41 -18.29 -4.58
CA LEU A 84 14.01 -17.01 -3.98
C LEU A 84 15.12 -16.33 -3.18
N GLU A 85 16.34 -16.90 -3.18
CA GLU A 85 17.47 -16.35 -2.45
C GLU A 85 17.80 -14.90 -2.86
N PRO A 86 17.86 -14.53 -4.16
CA PRO A 86 18.08 -13.14 -4.54
C PRO A 86 16.95 -12.21 -4.09
N ILE A 87 15.71 -12.68 -4.14
CA ILE A 87 14.53 -11.93 -3.74
C ILE A 87 14.53 -11.69 -2.22
N ALA A 88 14.84 -12.73 -1.44
CA ALA A 88 14.98 -12.61 0.02
C ALA A 88 16.06 -11.58 0.39
N GLU A 89 17.14 -11.55 -0.37
CA GLU A 89 18.24 -10.61 -0.14
C GLU A 89 17.88 -9.18 -0.55
N MET A 90 17.19 -8.97 -1.68
CA MET A 90 16.63 -7.67 -2.06
C MET A 90 15.74 -7.11 -0.94
N ILE A 91 14.87 -7.96 -0.37
CA ILE A 91 13.96 -7.57 0.69
C ILE A 91 14.73 -7.30 1.99
N ARG A 92 15.72 -8.10 2.33
CA ARG A 92 16.56 -7.89 3.52
C ARG A 92 17.22 -6.51 3.51
N LEU A 93 17.70 -6.11 2.33
CA LEU A 93 18.43 -4.85 2.14
C LEU A 93 17.53 -3.65 1.84
N GLN A 94 16.21 -3.81 1.75
CA GLN A 94 15.29 -2.76 1.29
C GLN A 94 15.30 -1.47 2.10
N GLN A 95 15.77 -1.48 3.35
CA GLN A 95 15.91 -0.27 4.18
C GLN A 95 17.33 0.30 4.16
N THR A 96 18.31 -0.52 3.83
CA THR A 96 19.73 -0.17 3.81
C THR A 96 20.40 -0.79 2.58
N PRO A 97 20.05 -0.32 1.37
CA PRO A 97 20.42 -1.00 0.12
C PRO A 97 21.94 -1.10 -0.15
N ASP A 98 22.71 -0.26 0.51
CA ASP A 98 24.17 -0.23 0.37
C ASP A 98 24.91 -0.87 1.55
N ALA A 99 24.19 -1.51 2.48
CA ALA A 99 24.81 -2.10 3.68
C ALA A 99 25.69 -3.33 3.40
N ASP A 100 25.44 -4.02 2.29
CA ASP A 100 26.22 -5.20 1.90
C ASP A 100 26.83 -5.04 0.49
N PRO A 101 28.08 -4.55 0.40
CA PRO A 101 28.78 -4.42 -0.88
C PRO A 101 29.07 -5.74 -1.60
N SER A 102 29.03 -6.87 -0.89
CA SER A 102 29.27 -8.20 -1.46
C SER A 102 28.09 -8.78 -2.21
N SER A 103 26.89 -8.24 -2.01
CA SER A 103 25.69 -8.63 -2.75
C SER A 103 25.84 -8.36 -4.23
N SER A 104 25.19 -9.19 -5.07
CA SER A 104 25.24 -9.03 -6.52
C SER A 104 24.70 -7.67 -6.98
N PRO A 105 25.11 -7.15 -8.15
CA PRO A 105 24.58 -5.90 -8.68
C PRO A 105 23.05 -5.89 -8.80
N ASP A 106 22.45 -7.00 -9.25
CA ASP A 106 21.00 -7.12 -9.41
C ASP A 106 20.27 -7.06 -8.05
N VAL A 107 20.83 -7.70 -7.01
CA VAL A 107 20.29 -7.63 -5.65
C VAL A 107 20.34 -6.21 -5.12
N ARG A 108 21.47 -5.53 -5.26
CA ARG A 108 21.58 -4.12 -4.83
C ARG A 108 20.63 -3.20 -5.60
N LEU A 109 20.50 -3.42 -6.92
CA LEU A 109 19.56 -2.68 -7.75
C LEU A 109 18.11 -2.88 -7.26
N GLY A 110 17.72 -4.13 -6.99
CA GLY A 110 16.41 -4.47 -6.46
C GLY A 110 16.15 -3.86 -5.08
N ALA A 111 17.13 -3.92 -4.18
CA ALA A 111 17.02 -3.30 -2.87
C ALA A 111 16.84 -1.76 -2.95
N ARG A 112 17.59 -1.09 -3.82
CA ARG A 112 17.44 0.35 -4.08
C ARG A 112 16.09 0.68 -4.69
N MET A 113 15.59 -0.15 -5.61
CA MET A 113 14.26 0.01 -6.21
C MET A 113 13.15 -0.12 -5.15
N LEU A 114 13.23 -1.12 -4.27
CA LEU A 114 12.31 -1.30 -3.16
C LEU A 114 12.36 -0.10 -2.21
N PHE A 115 13.56 0.35 -1.84
CA PHE A 115 13.75 1.52 -0.99
C PHE A 115 13.09 2.76 -1.59
N LEU A 116 13.34 3.03 -2.87
CA LEU A 116 12.77 4.17 -3.61
C LEU A 116 11.23 4.10 -3.65
N ALA A 117 10.67 2.94 -4.00
CA ALA A 117 9.23 2.74 -4.07
C ALA A 117 8.55 2.88 -2.71
N MET A 118 9.18 2.36 -1.65
CA MET A 118 8.68 2.51 -0.27
C MET A 118 8.75 3.95 0.21
N GLU A 119 9.84 4.66 -0.06
CA GLU A 119 9.99 6.06 0.32
C GLU A 119 8.98 6.96 -0.39
N LEU A 120 8.66 6.65 -1.65
CA LEU A 120 7.59 7.33 -2.38
C LEU A 120 6.23 7.02 -1.75
N ASP A 121 5.91 5.73 -1.56
CA ASP A 121 4.62 5.32 -1.02
C ASP A 121 4.37 5.86 0.41
N ARG A 122 5.39 5.87 1.27
CA ARG A 122 5.29 6.46 2.62
C ARG A 122 4.95 7.95 2.59
N ARG A 123 5.53 8.71 1.66
CA ARG A 123 5.21 10.14 1.51
C ARG A 123 3.79 10.35 1.01
N LEU A 124 3.39 9.58 0.02
CA LEU A 124 2.01 9.62 -0.49
C LEU A 124 1.00 9.20 0.60
N TYR A 125 1.33 8.18 1.38
CA TYR A 125 0.51 7.73 2.52
C TYR A 125 0.31 8.82 3.57
N ARG A 126 1.31 9.69 3.77
CA ARG A 126 1.21 10.89 4.62
C ARG A 126 0.44 12.04 3.99
N GLY A 127 -0.10 11.89 2.79
CA GLY A 127 -0.83 12.93 2.07
C GLY A 127 0.06 13.97 1.35
N ILE A 128 1.36 13.70 1.22
CA ILE A 128 2.25 14.58 0.45
C ILE A 128 1.93 14.40 -1.04
N ALA A 129 1.69 15.50 -1.74
CA ALA A 129 1.43 15.46 -3.18
C ALA A 129 2.61 14.85 -3.95
N PHE A 130 2.34 14.06 -4.98
CA PHE A 130 3.34 13.29 -5.72
C PHE A 130 4.56 14.11 -6.15
N ARG A 131 4.34 15.30 -6.74
CA ARG A 131 5.45 16.17 -7.17
C ARG A 131 6.36 16.58 -6.02
N ASN A 132 5.78 16.90 -4.87
CA ASN A 132 6.54 17.28 -3.68
C ASN A 132 7.28 16.06 -3.09
N ALA A 133 6.63 14.89 -3.06
CA ALA A 133 7.24 13.65 -2.64
C ALA A 133 8.46 13.30 -3.50
N LEU A 134 8.32 13.41 -4.81
CA LEU A 134 9.42 13.16 -5.75
C LEU A 134 10.57 14.17 -5.59
N GLN A 135 10.28 15.45 -5.38
CA GLN A 135 11.30 16.45 -5.09
C GLN A 135 12.06 16.14 -3.80
N GLN A 136 11.36 15.75 -2.74
CA GLN A 136 12.00 15.36 -1.48
C GLN A 136 12.91 14.14 -1.66
N ILE A 137 12.48 13.16 -2.46
CA ILE A 137 13.29 11.97 -2.78
C ILE A 137 14.55 12.35 -3.56
N LYS A 138 14.40 13.20 -4.59
CA LYS A 138 15.55 13.71 -5.37
C LYS A 138 16.55 14.51 -4.53
N ALA A 139 16.10 15.12 -3.44
CA ALA A 139 16.94 15.85 -2.49
C ALA A 139 17.61 14.95 -1.44
N MET A 140 17.27 13.66 -1.36
CA MET A 140 17.93 12.74 -0.44
C MET A 140 19.39 12.52 -0.84
N ARG A 141 20.26 12.40 0.19
CA ARG A 141 21.69 12.10 -0.03
C ARG A 141 21.95 10.67 -0.51
N THR A 142 20.94 9.82 -0.50
CA THR A 142 21.03 8.45 -1.02
C THR A 142 21.24 8.51 -2.53
N ALA A 143 22.28 7.86 -3.01
CA ALA A 143 22.57 7.78 -4.43
C ALA A 143 21.58 6.81 -5.11
N PHE A 144 20.42 7.32 -5.51
CA PHE A 144 19.55 6.59 -6.40
C PHE A 144 20.11 6.58 -7.82
N ASP A 145 19.90 5.50 -8.53
CA ASP A 145 20.20 5.43 -9.95
C ASP A 145 19.41 6.53 -10.69
N PRO A 146 20.07 7.38 -11.48
CA PRO A 146 19.40 8.41 -12.27
C PRO A 146 18.28 7.87 -13.15
N ALA A 147 18.42 6.66 -13.70
CA ALA A 147 17.39 6.03 -14.52
C ALA A 147 16.12 5.71 -13.72
N MET A 148 16.25 5.27 -12.45
CA MET A 148 15.09 5.06 -11.56
C MET A 148 14.34 6.37 -11.31
N LEU A 149 15.07 7.46 -11.04
CA LEU A 149 14.46 8.77 -10.80
C LEU A 149 13.81 9.33 -12.07
N ALA A 150 14.44 9.16 -13.23
CA ALA A 150 13.85 9.55 -14.51
C ALA A 150 12.58 8.76 -14.84
N ALA A 151 12.55 7.46 -14.52
CA ALA A 151 11.35 6.65 -14.68
C ALA A 151 10.16 7.20 -13.87
N LEU A 152 10.42 7.74 -12.68
CA LEU A 152 9.38 8.34 -11.84
C LEU A 152 8.88 9.70 -12.33
N ASP A 153 9.59 10.42 -13.18
CA ASP A 153 9.12 11.71 -13.70
C ASP A 153 7.83 11.57 -14.53
N SER A 154 7.63 10.41 -15.16
CA SER A 154 6.42 10.07 -15.91
C SER A 154 5.48 9.11 -15.15
N TYR A 155 5.83 8.75 -13.93
CA TYR A 155 4.97 7.91 -13.09
C TYR A 155 3.78 8.71 -12.55
N SER A 156 2.61 8.15 -12.68
CA SER A 156 1.41 8.66 -12.03
C SER A 156 0.91 7.62 -11.04
N PRO A 157 1.13 7.84 -9.73
CA PRO A 157 0.57 6.93 -8.74
C PRO A 157 -0.94 6.93 -8.90
N THR A 158 -1.44 5.84 -9.40
CA THR A 158 -2.85 5.49 -9.35
C THR A 158 -3.87 6.42 -10.02
N SER A 159 -3.63 6.82 -11.25
CA SER A 159 -4.77 7.21 -12.08
C SER A 159 -5.52 5.99 -12.68
N ALA A 160 -4.93 4.81 -12.63
CA ALA A 160 -5.49 3.62 -13.26
C ALA A 160 -6.50 2.83 -12.38
N ASP A 161 -6.51 3.04 -11.08
CA ASP A 161 -7.31 2.22 -10.15
C ASP A 161 -8.28 3.00 -9.25
N TYR A 162 -8.45 4.31 -9.43
CA TYR A 162 -9.50 5.04 -8.75
C TYR A 162 -10.65 5.29 -9.73
N HIS A 163 -11.81 4.77 -9.40
CA HIS A 163 -13.04 5.13 -10.10
C HIS A 163 -13.89 6.04 -9.23
N ARG A 164 -14.47 7.04 -9.87
CA ARG A 164 -15.36 7.98 -9.21
C ARG A 164 -16.63 7.27 -8.77
N GLN A 165 -16.99 7.44 -7.50
CA GLN A 165 -18.27 7.03 -6.96
C GLN A 165 -18.87 8.15 -6.13
N VAL A 166 -20.18 8.14 -6.03
CA VAL A 166 -20.94 9.07 -5.18
C VAL A 166 -21.59 8.21 -4.10
N LEU A 167 -21.08 8.33 -2.87
CA LEU A 167 -21.42 7.43 -1.77
C LEU A 167 -21.90 8.20 -0.53
N PRO A 168 -22.86 7.64 0.22
CA PRO A 168 -23.19 8.16 1.54
C PRO A 168 -22.04 7.84 2.52
N ILE A 169 -21.95 8.63 3.59
CA ILE A 169 -20.87 8.50 4.61
C ILE A 169 -20.76 7.06 5.15
N LYS A 170 -21.89 6.38 5.30
CA LYS A 170 -21.94 5.00 5.81
C LYS A 170 -21.25 3.96 4.91
N GLN A 171 -21.01 4.29 3.65
CA GLN A 171 -20.36 3.40 2.68
C GLN A 171 -18.90 3.79 2.41
N LEU A 172 -18.41 4.82 3.08
CA LEU A 172 -17.00 5.21 2.98
C LEU A 172 -16.12 4.20 3.71
N PHE A 173 -14.93 3.97 3.17
CA PHE A 173 -13.90 3.16 3.81
C PHE A 173 -12.51 3.79 3.66
N ALA A 174 -11.60 3.40 4.52
CA ALA A 174 -10.23 3.93 4.52
C ALA A 174 -9.52 3.65 3.20
N GLY A 175 -8.83 4.66 2.67
CA GLY A 175 -8.17 4.62 1.37
C GLY A 175 -8.92 5.30 0.23
N MET A 176 -10.19 5.65 0.42
CA MET A 176 -10.91 6.55 -0.51
C MET A 176 -10.35 7.97 -0.43
N VAL A 177 -10.47 8.73 -1.51
CA VAL A 177 -10.04 10.13 -1.57
C VAL A 177 -11.23 11.02 -1.90
N LEU A 178 -11.41 12.10 -1.15
CA LEU A 178 -12.46 13.09 -1.42
C LEU A 178 -12.20 13.80 -2.75
N GLU A 179 -13.18 13.81 -3.64
CA GLU A 179 -13.08 14.50 -4.93
C GLU A 179 -13.57 15.95 -4.86
N GLY A 180 -14.26 16.31 -3.81
CA GLY A 180 -14.73 17.67 -3.52
C GLY A 180 -14.45 18.10 -2.09
N ASP A 181 -14.54 19.40 -1.84
CA ASP A 181 -14.53 19.94 -0.48
C ASP A 181 -15.78 19.50 0.26
N VAL A 182 -15.61 19.11 1.51
CA VAL A 182 -16.74 18.77 2.40
C VAL A 182 -16.96 19.93 3.35
N VAL A 183 -18.13 20.50 3.30
CA VAL A 183 -18.55 21.65 4.14
C VAL A 183 -19.72 21.27 5.03
N GLY A 184 -19.79 21.90 6.20
CA GLY A 184 -20.94 21.77 7.09
C GLY A 184 -22.18 22.41 6.46
N ALA A 185 -23.28 21.66 6.36
CA ALA A 185 -24.50 22.12 5.69
C ALA A 185 -25.15 23.34 6.39
N SER A 186 -25.05 23.41 7.73
CA SER A 186 -25.61 24.50 8.53
C SER A 186 -24.66 25.68 8.71
N THR A 187 -23.35 25.46 8.65
CA THR A 187 -22.33 26.47 8.98
C THR A 187 -21.54 26.98 7.77
N GLY A 188 -21.57 26.25 6.66
CA GLY A 188 -20.70 26.51 5.50
C GLY A 188 -19.20 26.33 5.76
N LEU A 189 -18.81 25.92 6.98
CA LEU A 189 -17.41 25.75 7.35
C LEU A 189 -16.80 24.55 6.63
N LEU A 190 -15.61 24.74 6.12
CA LEU A 190 -14.84 23.67 5.49
C LEU A 190 -14.42 22.63 6.55
N ILE A 191 -14.87 21.39 6.39
CA ILE A 191 -14.55 20.27 7.26
C ILE A 191 -13.36 19.50 6.70
N PHE A 192 -13.39 19.18 5.41
CA PHE A 192 -12.31 18.48 4.69
C PHE A 192 -12.12 19.07 3.30
N ARG A 193 -10.86 19.12 2.86
CA ARG A 193 -10.51 19.58 1.52
C ARG A 193 -10.59 18.45 0.51
N LYS A 194 -10.89 18.81 -0.73
CA LYS A 194 -10.67 17.97 -1.89
C LYS A 194 -9.26 17.35 -1.86
N GLY A 195 -9.14 16.07 -2.22
CA GLY A 195 -7.88 15.33 -2.21
C GLY A 195 -7.50 14.74 -0.85
N THR A 196 -8.34 14.92 0.19
CA THR A 196 -8.11 14.27 1.49
C THR A 196 -8.31 12.77 1.35
N ALA A 197 -7.28 11.99 1.68
CA ALA A 197 -7.39 10.54 1.81
C ALA A 197 -8.10 10.20 3.13
N LEU A 198 -9.14 9.39 3.04
CA LEU A 198 -9.95 9.00 4.19
C LEU A 198 -9.26 7.87 4.96
N SER A 199 -9.08 8.06 6.25
CA SER A 199 -8.76 7.02 7.23
C SER A 199 -10.01 6.68 8.04
N ASP A 200 -9.97 5.58 8.80
CA ASP A 200 -11.07 5.20 9.69
C ASP A 200 -11.41 6.33 10.65
N ALA A 201 -10.40 7.01 11.24
CA ALA A 201 -10.58 8.14 12.13
C ALA A 201 -11.25 9.34 11.42
N TRP A 202 -10.90 9.60 10.15
CA TRP A 202 -11.54 10.67 9.38
C TRP A 202 -12.99 10.34 9.02
N ILE A 203 -13.30 9.08 8.74
CA ILE A 203 -14.67 8.61 8.46
C ILE A 203 -15.53 8.74 9.70
N GLU A 204 -15.02 8.33 10.86
CA GLU A 204 -15.72 8.49 12.13
C GLU A 204 -15.97 9.98 12.46
N ARG A 205 -14.97 10.83 12.24
CA ARG A 205 -15.10 12.27 12.41
C ARG A 205 -16.14 12.86 11.45
N LEU A 206 -16.16 12.45 10.19
CA LEU A 206 -17.20 12.82 9.20
C LEU A 206 -18.58 12.40 9.65
N ALA A 207 -18.75 11.18 10.14
CA ALA A 207 -20.01 10.67 10.65
C ALA A 207 -20.51 11.47 11.88
N ASN A 208 -19.59 11.91 12.74
CA ASN A 208 -19.93 12.77 13.88
C ASN A 208 -20.31 14.18 13.44
N PHE A 209 -19.61 14.78 12.49
CA PHE A 209 -19.99 16.08 11.91
C PHE A 209 -21.33 16.02 11.19
N SER A 210 -21.61 14.93 10.47
CA SER A 210 -22.91 14.74 9.82
C SER A 210 -24.07 14.77 10.80
N LYS A 211 -23.89 14.19 12.00
CA LYS A 211 -24.91 14.18 13.06
C LYS A 211 -25.11 15.55 13.74
N THR A 212 -24.04 16.35 13.87
CA THR A 212 -24.06 17.58 14.67
C THR A 212 -24.29 18.85 13.84
N GLN A 213 -23.67 18.93 12.68
CA GLN A 213 -23.69 20.14 11.84
C GLN A 213 -24.35 19.91 10.46
N GLY A 214 -24.69 18.67 10.15
CA GLY A 214 -25.09 18.25 8.82
C GLY A 214 -23.91 18.27 7.84
N VAL A 215 -23.86 17.29 6.99
CA VAL A 215 -22.93 17.24 5.83
C VAL A 215 -23.79 16.92 4.62
N ALA A 216 -23.58 17.64 3.53
CA ALA A 216 -24.30 17.34 2.29
C ALA A 216 -23.89 15.94 1.78
N GLU A 217 -24.82 15.01 1.80
CA GLU A 217 -24.66 13.66 1.25
C GLU A 217 -25.48 13.52 -0.04
N PRO A 218 -25.07 12.69 -0.98
CA PRO A 218 -23.88 11.83 -0.96
C PRO A 218 -22.59 12.57 -1.34
N LEU A 219 -21.42 12.01 -0.93
CA LEU A 219 -20.10 12.56 -1.19
C LEU A 219 -19.50 11.96 -2.48
N SER A 220 -18.87 12.81 -3.29
CA SER A 220 -18.08 12.36 -4.42
C SER A 220 -16.69 11.94 -3.94
N VAL A 221 -16.35 10.68 -4.16
CA VAL A 221 -15.09 10.09 -3.75
C VAL A 221 -14.44 9.30 -4.88
N LEU A 222 -13.14 9.28 -4.85
CA LEU A 222 -12.34 8.37 -5.65
C LEU A 222 -12.15 7.08 -4.85
N VAL A 223 -12.73 6.01 -5.31
CA VAL A 223 -12.63 4.68 -4.72
C VAL A 223 -11.43 3.99 -5.34
N PRO A 224 -10.46 3.52 -4.52
CA PRO A 224 -9.38 2.70 -5.06
C PRO A 224 -10.00 1.49 -5.75
N GLY A 225 -9.65 1.28 -7.00
CA GLY A 225 -10.13 0.13 -7.77
C GLY A 225 -9.86 -1.12 -6.95
N ALA A 226 -10.89 -1.82 -6.58
CA ALA A 226 -10.76 -3.19 -6.18
C ALA A 226 -10.17 -3.88 -7.41
N ALA A 227 -8.86 -4.18 -7.39
CA ALA A 227 -8.42 -5.30 -8.17
C ALA A 227 -9.39 -6.40 -7.84
N SER A 228 -10.06 -6.87 -8.85
CA SER A 228 -11.01 -7.96 -8.81
C SER A 228 -10.61 -8.93 -7.72
N VAL A 229 -11.22 -8.81 -6.56
CA VAL A 229 -11.29 -9.94 -5.66
C VAL A 229 -12.01 -10.95 -6.51
N PRO A 230 -11.39 -12.06 -6.92
CA PRO A 230 -12.16 -13.13 -7.51
C PRO A 230 -13.17 -13.47 -6.41
N VAL A 231 -14.42 -13.09 -6.64
CA VAL A 231 -15.54 -13.59 -5.85
C VAL A 231 -15.57 -15.06 -6.15
N PHE A 232 -14.87 -15.84 -5.34
CA PHE A 232 -15.08 -17.27 -5.26
C PHE A 232 -16.49 -17.45 -4.70
N ARG A 233 -17.48 -17.26 -5.57
CA ARG A 233 -18.80 -17.82 -5.38
C ARG A 233 -18.62 -19.33 -5.48
N ARG A 234 -18.32 -19.97 -4.35
CA ARG A 234 -18.62 -21.41 -4.21
C ARG A 234 -20.14 -21.50 -4.29
N PRO A 235 -20.68 -22.16 -5.32
CA PRO A 235 -22.09 -22.50 -5.28
C PRO A 235 -22.26 -23.45 -4.08
N PHE A 236 -23.06 -23.01 -3.12
CA PHE A 236 -23.55 -23.90 -2.06
C PHE A 236 -24.28 -25.05 -2.76
N ARG A 237 -23.62 -26.18 -2.91
CA ARG A 237 -24.24 -27.42 -3.35
C ARG A 237 -25.12 -27.88 -2.18
N ARG A 238 -26.41 -27.60 -2.26
CA ARG A 238 -27.38 -28.28 -1.42
C ARG A 238 -27.22 -29.76 -1.66
N VAL A 239 -26.73 -30.47 -0.68
CA VAL A 239 -26.84 -31.93 -0.64
C VAL A 239 -28.32 -32.21 -0.38
N SER A 240 -29.06 -32.51 -1.42
CA SER A 240 -30.39 -33.08 -1.33
C SER A 240 -30.23 -34.49 -0.74
N GLY A 241 -30.64 -34.62 0.51
CA GLY A 241 -30.75 -35.92 1.15
C GLY A 241 -31.69 -36.81 0.40
N THR A 242 -31.19 -37.87 -0.19
CA THR A 242 -31.95 -38.98 -0.68
C THR A 242 -32.48 -39.76 0.52
N LYS A 243 -33.78 -39.65 0.79
CA LYS A 243 -34.51 -40.62 1.58
C LYS A 243 -34.40 -41.97 0.87
N SER A 244 -33.79 -42.93 1.50
CA SER A 244 -33.96 -44.33 1.18
C SER A 244 -35.24 -44.85 1.82
N ASP A 245 -36.28 -45.02 1.05
CA ASP A 245 -37.40 -45.87 1.42
C ASP A 245 -36.95 -47.31 1.26
N SER A 246 -36.88 -48.01 2.35
CA SER A 246 -36.80 -49.44 2.42
C SER A 246 -38.12 -49.99 2.95
N LYS A 247 -38.80 -50.74 2.16
CA LYS A 247 -39.88 -51.71 2.57
C LYS A 247 -39.95 -52.80 1.51
N PRO A 248 -40.42 -53.93 1.89
CA PRO A 248 -40.41 -54.72 3.14
C PRO A 248 -39.47 -55.90 3.06
#